data_1e3aa74de73b738f49b82c63d1896d4f
#
_entry.id   1e3aa74de73b738f49b82c63d1896d4f
#
_cell.length_a   1.000
_cell.length_b   1.000
_cell.length_c   1.000
_cell.angle_alpha   90.00
_cell.angle_beta   90.00
_cell.angle_gamma   90.00
#
_symmetry.space_group_name_H-M   'P 1'
#
loop_
_entity.id
_entity.type
_entity.pdbx_description
1 polymer ?
#
loop_
_entity_poly.entity_id
_entity_poly.type
_entity_poly.pdbx_seq_one_letter_code
_entity_poly.pdbx_strand_id
1 'polypeptide(L)'
;MIVYDKLMNILSERKMNKRQLSEAIGIKANTMSALSKNRNVNMETINRICEYLHVQPSEIMEWIPDSEYEKQNAEKQAIEAQIAELQAKLKKM
;
A
#
# COMPACT_ATOMS: atom_id res chain seq x y z
N MET A 1 -14.53 0.30 2.56
CA MET A 1 -13.13 -0.22 2.63
C MET A 1 -12.16 0.92 2.89
N ILE A 2 -11.35 0.78 3.91
CA ILE A 2 -10.28 1.75 4.17
C ILE A 2 -9.06 1.34 3.33
N VAL A 3 -8.50 2.29 2.58
CA VAL A 3 -7.32 2.06 1.74
C VAL A 3 -6.21 3.04 2.10
N TYR A 4 -4.97 2.63 1.88
CA TYR A 4 -3.76 3.39 2.22
C TYR A 4 -2.95 3.80 0.99
N ASP A 5 -3.59 3.91 -0.16
CA ASP A 5 -2.92 4.27 -1.41
C ASP A 5 -2.24 5.63 -1.32
N LYS A 6 -2.85 6.57 -0.59
CA LYS A 6 -2.28 7.90 -0.35
C LYS A 6 -0.94 7.82 0.39
N LEU A 7 -0.82 6.89 1.36
CA LEU A 7 0.44 6.65 2.07
C LEU A 7 1.52 6.19 1.10
N MET A 8 1.20 5.24 0.23
CA MET A 8 2.15 4.72 -0.75
C MET A 8 2.61 5.82 -1.71
N ASN A 9 1.69 6.71 -2.11
CA ASN A 9 2.02 7.86 -2.95
C ASN A 9 2.98 8.83 -2.25
N ILE A 10 2.75 9.12 -0.96
CA ILE A 10 3.63 9.98 -0.17
C ILE A 10 5.03 9.37 -0.07
N LEU A 11 5.13 8.07 0.19
CA LEU A 11 6.43 7.40 0.26
C LEU A 11 7.16 7.50 -1.06
N SER A 12 6.46 7.31 -2.17
CA SER A 12 7.03 7.44 -3.52
C SER A 12 7.53 8.86 -3.78
N GLU A 13 6.74 9.89 -3.43
CA GLU A 13 7.12 11.29 -3.57
C GLU A 13 8.36 11.65 -2.76
N ARG A 14 8.48 11.09 -1.56
CA ARG A 14 9.62 11.32 -0.65
C ARG A 14 10.81 10.40 -0.92
N LYS A 15 10.71 9.54 -1.93
CA LYS A 15 11.74 8.56 -2.28
C LYS A 15 12.08 7.62 -1.13
N MET A 16 11.06 7.26 -0.33
CA MET A 16 11.17 6.30 0.77
C MET A 16 10.55 4.97 0.36
N ASN A 17 11.19 3.87 0.75
CA ASN A 17 10.58 2.56 0.60
C ASN A 17 9.87 2.14 1.90
N LYS A 18 9.08 1.08 1.81
CA LYS A 18 8.31 0.56 2.95
C LYS A 18 9.21 0.12 4.11
N ARG A 19 10.35 -0.45 3.81
CA ARG A 19 11.32 -0.90 4.79
C ARG A 19 11.88 0.28 5.59
N GLN A 20 12.24 1.35 4.91
CA GLN A 20 12.75 2.56 5.56
C GLN A 20 11.72 3.14 6.53
N LEU A 21 10.46 3.21 6.12
CA LEU A 21 9.39 3.69 6.99
C LEU A 21 9.21 2.77 8.20
N SER A 22 9.16 1.46 7.99
CA SER A 22 8.95 0.50 9.08
C SER A 22 10.08 0.55 10.11
N GLU A 23 11.31 0.70 9.67
CA GLU A 23 12.46 0.84 10.56
C GLU A 23 12.43 2.17 11.33
N ALA A 24 12.05 3.25 10.66
CA ALA A 24 12.01 4.58 11.25
C ALA A 24 10.97 4.70 12.37
N ILE A 25 9.81 4.07 12.22
CA ILE A 25 8.72 4.14 13.19
C ILE A 25 8.63 2.91 14.11
N GLY A 26 9.49 1.92 13.90
CA GLY A 26 9.59 0.76 14.78
C GLY A 26 8.43 -0.22 14.66
N ILE A 27 7.87 -0.40 13.48
CA ILE A 27 6.81 -1.40 13.24
C ILE A 27 7.37 -2.65 12.58
N LYS A 28 6.68 -3.76 12.78
CA LYS A 28 7.08 -5.05 12.21
C LYS A 28 6.76 -5.12 10.71
N ALA A 29 7.48 -5.98 10.00
CA ALA A 29 7.24 -6.23 8.59
C ALA A 29 5.80 -6.66 8.30
N ASN A 30 5.18 -7.43 9.20
CA ASN A 30 3.77 -7.84 9.09
C ASN A 30 2.81 -6.66 9.08
N THR A 31 3.06 -5.66 9.91
CA THR A 31 2.25 -4.44 9.98
C THR A 31 2.40 -3.64 8.70
N MET A 32 3.61 -3.50 8.19
CA MET A 32 3.85 -2.82 6.92
C MET A 32 3.19 -3.55 5.76
N SER A 33 3.25 -4.87 5.74
CA SER A 33 2.55 -5.69 4.75
C SER A 33 1.04 -5.49 4.82
N ALA A 34 0.47 -5.40 6.03
CA ALA A 34 -0.95 -5.12 6.21
C ALA A 34 -1.35 -3.76 5.60
N LEU A 35 -0.54 -2.72 5.80
CA LEU A 35 -0.76 -1.41 5.20
C LEU A 35 -0.76 -1.49 3.66
N SER A 36 0.19 -2.19 3.07
CA SER A 36 0.29 -2.31 1.62
C SER A 36 -0.83 -3.12 0.99
N LYS A 37 -1.49 -3.98 1.78
CA LYS A 37 -2.62 -4.81 1.34
C LYS A 37 -3.98 -4.27 1.79
N ASN A 38 -4.03 -3.07 2.33
CA ASN A 38 -5.24 -2.42 2.83
C ASN A 38 -5.96 -3.26 3.91
N ARG A 39 -5.18 -3.89 4.78
CA ARG A 39 -5.67 -4.67 5.92
C ARG A 39 -5.69 -3.83 7.18
N ASN A 40 -6.32 -4.35 8.23
CA ASN A 40 -6.44 -3.66 9.51
C ASN A 40 -5.08 -3.48 10.18
N VAL A 41 -4.85 -2.27 10.67
CA VAL A 41 -3.74 -1.94 11.55
C VAL A 41 -4.29 -1.15 12.73
N ASN A 42 -3.59 -1.12 13.86
CA ASN A 42 -4.08 -0.37 14.99
C ASN A 42 -3.81 1.14 14.82
N MET A 43 -4.58 1.95 15.52
CA MET A 43 -4.50 3.40 15.40
C MET A 43 -3.18 3.97 15.92
N GLU A 44 -2.49 3.26 16.81
CA GLU A 44 -1.17 3.66 17.26
C GLU A 44 -0.17 3.65 16.10
N THR A 45 -0.25 2.66 15.22
CA THR A 45 0.57 2.60 14.00
C THR A 45 0.29 3.83 13.12
N ILE A 46 -0.97 4.18 12.94
CA ILE A 46 -1.36 5.37 12.18
C ILE A 46 -0.79 6.63 12.83
N ASN A 47 -0.87 6.73 14.16
CA ASN A 47 -0.30 7.85 14.89
C ASN A 47 1.21 7.99 14.66
N ARG A 48 1.95 6.91 14.70
CA ARG A 48 3.40 6.90 14.45
C ARG A 48 3.76 7.35 13.04
N ILE A 49 2.98 6.91 12.06
CA ILE A 49 3.17 7.32 10.66
C ILE A 49 2.93 8.83 10.52
N CYS A 50 1.84 9.32 11.06
CA CYS A 50 1.49 10.74 11.01
C CYS A 50 2.55 11.60 11.68
N GLU A 51 3.03 11.17 12.83
CA GLU A 51 4.07 11.88 13.58
C GLU A 51 5.39 11.95 12.81
N TYR A 52 5.81 10.83 12.23
CA TYR A 52 7.07 10.75 11.49
C TYR A 52 7.02 11.56 10.19
N LEU A 53 5.93 11.47 9.44
CA LEU A 53 5.79 12.15 8.15
C LEU A 53 5.23 13.56 8.28
N HIS A 54 4.76 13.96 9.47
CA HIS A 54 4.08 15.24 9.72
C HIS A 54 2.87 15.45 8.81
N VAL A 55 1.99 14.45 8.78
CA VAL A 55 0.76 14.46 7.98
C VAL A 55 -0.44 14.13 8.85
N GLN A 56 -1.62 14.44 8.34
CA GLN A 56 -2.89 14.08 8.99
C GLN A 56 -3.32 12.68 8.53
N PRO A 57 -4.12 11.94 9.33
CA PRO A 57 -4.61 10.62 8.91
C PRO A 57 -5.34 10.64 7.55
N SER A 58 -6.07 11.70 7.25
CA SER A 58 -6.75 11.86 5.95
C SER A 58 -5.80 11.97 4.75
N GLU A 59 -4.53 12.25 5.00
CA GLU A 59 -3.50 12.33 3.95
C GLU A 59 -2.88 10.97 3.63
N ILE A 60 -3.09 9.97 4.49
CA ILE A 60 -2.49 8.64 4.32
C ILE A 60 -3.53 7.54 4.13
N MET A 61 -4.80 7.79 4.47
CA MET A 61 -5.87 6.81 4.29
C MET A 61 -7.16 7.47 3.86
N GLU A 62 -8.03 6.68 3.24
CA GLU A 62 -9.34 7.14 2.81
C GLU A 62 -10.33 5.97 2.82
N TRP A 63 -11.61 6.29 2.85
CA TRP A 63 -12.66 5.29 2.69
C TRP A 63 -13.20 5.33 1.26
N ILE A 64 -13.33 4.15 0.65
CA ILE A 64 -13.99 3.99 -0.64
C ILE A 64 -15.05 2.90 -0.54
N PRO A 65 -16.11 2.92 -1.38
CA PRO A 65 -17.08 1.84 -1.42
C PRO A 65 -16.42 0.50 -1.76
N ASP A 66 -16.89 -0.58 -1.13
CA ASP A 66 -16.34 -1.91 -1.36
C ASP A 66 -16.45 -2.33 -2.84
N SER A 67 -17.54 -1.94 -3.50
CA SER A 67 -17.73 -2.22 -4.93
C SER A 67 -16.65 -1.58 -5.80
N GLU A 68 -16.24 -0.35 -5.46
CA GLU A 68 -15.17 0.34 -6.18
C GLU A 68 -13.81 -0.30 -5.91
N TYR A 69 -13.56 -0.70 -4.66
CA TYR A 69 -12.34 -1.41 -4.29
C TYR A 69 -12.20 -2.73 -5.05
N GLU A 70 -13.26 -3.51 -5.11
CA GLU A 70 -13.28 -4.77 -5.84
C GLU A 70 -13.03 -4.57 -7.34
N LYS A 71 -13.59 -3.52 -7.92
CA LYS A 71 -13.39 -3.17 -9.33
C LYS A 71 -11.93 -2.82 -9.61
N GLN A 72 -11.32 -1.96 -8.79
CA GLN A 72 -9.92 -1.59 -8.92
C GLN A 72 -9.01 -2.81 -8.77
N ASN A 73 -9.30 -3.66 -7.80
CA ASN A 73 -8.52 -4.86 -7.53
C ASN A 73 -8.62 -5.87 -8.67
N ALA A 74 -9.80 -6.03 -9.28
CA ALA A 74 -10.00 -6.90 -10.44
C ALA A 74 -9.20 -6.41 -11.65
N GLU A 75 -9.20 -5.11 -11.93
CA GLU A 75 -8.41 -4.50 -13.00
C GLU A 75 -6.91 -4.72 -12.77
N LYS A 76 -6.46 -4.53 -11.55
CA LYS A 76 -5.06 -4.72 -11.17
C LYS A 76 -4.62 -6.17 -11.33
N GLN A 77 -5.46 -7.12 -10.91
CA GLN A 77 -5.18 -8.55 -11.08
C GLN A 77 -5.12 -8.95 -12.55
N ALA A 78 -6.00 -8.40 -13.38
CA ALA A 78 -5.99 -8.66 -14.81
C ALA A 78 -4.69 -8.19 -15.47
N ILE A 79 -4.20 -7.02 -15.09
CA ILE A 79 -2.92 -6.48 -15.59
C ILE A 79 -1.76 -7.36 -15.15
N GLU A 80 -1.72 -7.76 -13.90
CA GLU A 80 -0.68 -8.63 -13.36
C GLU A 80 -0.66 -10.00 -14.06
N ALA A 81 -1.83 -10.56 -14.35
CA ALA A 81 -1.95 -11.81 -15.09
C ALA A 81 -1.40 -11.70 -16.51
N GLN A 82 -1.68 -10.59 -17.20
CA GLN A 82 -1.15 -10.31 -18.54
C GLN A 82 0.36 -10.18 -18.53
N ILE A 83 0.92 -9.49 -17.56
CA ILE A 83 2.37 -9.33 -17.42
C ILE A 83 3.04 -10.69 -17.18
N ALA A 84 2.48 -11.52 -16.31
CA ALA A 84 3.00 -12.84 -16.02
C ALA A 84 2.99 -13.74 -17.27
N GLU A 85 1.91 -13.66 -18.06
CA GLU A 85 1.78 -14.40 -19.30
C GLU A 85 2.82 -13.98 -20.33
N LEU A 86 3.07 -12.69 -20.49
CA LEU A 86 4.08 -12.15 -21.38
C LEU A 86 5.49 -12.58 -20.96
N GLN A 87 5.79 -12.55 -19.67
CA GLN A 87 7.07 -12.99 -19.13
C GLN A 87 7.29 -14.49 -19.38
N ALA A 88 6.25 -15.31 -19.25
CA ALA A 88 6.32 -16.74 -19.54
C ALA A 88 6.62 -17.00 -21.00
N LYS A 89 6.03 -16.24 -21.92
CA LYS A 89 6.30 -16.33 -23.36
C LYS A 89 7.74 -15.96 -23.70
N LEU A 90 8.28 -14.90 -23.06
CA LEU A 90 9.66 -14.48 -23.26
C LEU A 90 10.67 -15.52 -22.79
N LYS A 91 10.38 -16.24 -21.72
CA LYS A 91 11.25 -17.31 -21.21
C LYS A 91 11.28 -18.55 -22.09
N LYS A 92 10.26 -18.77 -22.90
CA LYS A 92 10.19 -19.90 -23.82
C LYS A 92 10.87 -19.64 -25.16
N MET A 93 11.27 -18.45 -25.44
CA MET A 93 12.05 -18.07 -26.61
C MET A 93 13.54 -18.10 -26.29
#